data_8d5e5dba7862b361b48de0a5405ebc25
#
_entry.id   8d5e5dba7862b361b48de0a5405ebc25
#
_cell.length_a   1.000
_cell.length_b   1.000
_cell.length_c   1.000
_cell.angle_alpha   90.00
_cell.angle_beta   90.00
_cell.angle_gamma   90.00
#
_symmetry.space_group_name_H-M   'P 1'
#
loop_
_entity.id
_entity.type
_entity.pdbx_description
1 polymer ?
#
loop_
_entity_poly.entity_id
_entity_poly.type
_entity_poly.pdbx_seq_one_letter_code
_entity_poly.pdbx_strand_id
1 'polypeptide(L)' 'LQERALAEATAFAIRIDVAEELARLGSHLDEIERLLAAGGEIGKRLDFLIQELQREANTLGSKSAALELTRISVEMK' A
#
# COMPACT_ATOMS: atom_id res chain seq x y z
N LEU A 1 29.12 6.84 2.49
CA LEU A 1 28.24 7.82 3.16
C LEU A 1 27.08 8.24 2.29
N GLN A 2 27.36 8.58 1.01
CA GLN A 2 26.30 8.99 0.09
C GLN A 2 25.33 7.85 -0.22
N GLU A 3 25.86 6.64 -0.35
CA GLU A 3 25.01 5.47 -0.61
C GLU A 3 24.05 5.20 0.55
N ARG A 4 24.53 5.35 1.78
CA ARG A 4 23.68 5.15 2.94
C ARG A 4 22.62 6.24 3.04
N ALA A 5 22.99 7.50 2.82
CA ALA A 5 22.04 8.60 2.84
C ALA A 5 20.97 8.43 1.76
N LEU A 6 21.38 7.98 0.56
CA LEU A 6 20.46 7.74 -0.54
C LEU A 6 19.50 6.60 -0.20
N ALA A 7 20.02 5.51 0.39
CA ALA A 7 19.19 4.38 0.79
C ALA A 7 18.17 4.78 1.86
N GLU A 8 18.58 5.61 2.82
CA GLU A 8 17.67 6.10 3.86
C GLU A 8 16.60 7.02 3.29
N ALA A 9 16.97 7.90 2.35
CA ALA A 9 16.00 8.77 1.69
C ALA A 9 14.99 7.96 0.88
N THR A 10 15.46 6.92 0.17
CA THR A 10 14.60 6.05 -0.60
C THR A 10 13.62 5.31 0.32
N ALA A 11 14.10 4.78 1.43
CA ALA A 11 13.25 4.08 2.40
C ALA A 11 12.21 5.03 2.99
N PHE A 12 12.60 6.27 3.27
CA PHE A 12 11.66 7.27 3.80
C PHE A 12 10.54 7.57 2.80
N ALA A 13 10.91 7.75 1.51
CA ALA A 13 9.93 8.01 0.46
C ALA A 13 8.96 6.83 0.30
N ILE A 14 9.47 5.60 0.37
CA ILE A 14 8.62 4.41 0.26
C ILE A 14 7.67 4.33 1.45
N ARG A 15 8.13 4.67 2.66
CA ARG A 15 7.26 4.67 3.84
C ARG A 15 6.10 5.67 3.71
N ILE A 16 6.36 6.84 3.12
CA ILE A 16 5.31 7.82 2.87
C ILE A 16 4.29 7.25 1.87
N ASP A 17 4.76 6.65 0.79
CA ASP A 17 3.89 6.02 -0.21
C ASP A 17 3.05 4.91 0.40
N VAL A 18 3.65 4.08 1.24
CA VAL A 18 2.94 2.99 1.93
C VAL A 18 1.85 3.56 2.83
N ALA A 19 2.13 4.63 3.57
CA ALA A 19 1.14 5.27 4.44
C ALA A 19 -0.05 5.79 3.63
N GLU A 20 0.20 6.41 2.47
CA GLU A 20 -0.86 6.90 1.60
C GLU A 20 -1.71 5.75 1.04
N GLU A 21 -1.07 4.66 0.65
CA GLU A 21 -1.77 3.50 0.12
C GLU A 21 -2.59 2.78 1.19
N LEU A 22 -2.09 2.73 2.42
CA LEU A 22 -2.85 2.20 3.54
C LEU A 22 -4.10 3.03 3.81
N ALA A 23 -3.98 4.36 3.70
CA ALA A 23 -5.14 5.25 3.87
C ALA A 23 -6.18 5.00 2.78
N ARG A 24 -5.74 4.82 1.52
CA ARG A 24 -6.66 4.50 0.42
C ARG A 24 -7.32 3.14 0.62
N LEU A 25 -6.55 2.16 1.07
CA LEU A 25 -7.08 0.83 1.38
C LEU A 25 -8.18 0.92 2.43
N GLY A 26 -7.94 1.68 3.50
CA GLY A 26 -8.94 1.92 4.55
C GLY A 26 -10.22 2.56 4.00
N SER A 27 -10.06 3.56 3.11
CA SER A 27 -11.21 4.22 2.48
C SER A 27 -12.01 3.25 1.62
N HIS A 28 -11.34 2.39 0.86
CA HIS A 28 -12.01 1.38 0.03
C HIS A 28 -12.74 0.35 0.87
N LEU A 29 -12.15 -0.07 1.99
CA LEU A 29 -12.81 -1.00 2.91
C LEU A 29 -14.06 -0.38 3.52
N ASP A 30 -13.99 0.89 3.91
CA ASP A 30 -15.15 1.61 4.44
C ASP A 30 -16.26 1.71 3.40
N GLU A 31 -15.91 1.95 2.14
CA GLU A 31 -16.88 2.01 1.06
C GLU A 31 -17.53 0.66 0.82
N ILE A 32 -16.76 -0.44 0.88
CA ILE A 32 -17.31 -1.77 0.74
C ILE A 32 -18.30 -2.06 1.86
N GLU A 33 -17.95 -1.74 3.10
CA GLU A 33 -18.86 -1.91 4.24
C GLU A 33 -20.17 -1.16 4.01
N ARG A 34 -20.06 0.08 3.55
CA ARG A 34 -21.25 0.91 3.31
C ARG A 34 -22.13 0.33 2.22
N LEU A 35 -21.51 -0.17 1.13
CA LEU A 35 -22.26 -0.79 0.04
C LEU A 35 -22.97 -2.06 0.48
N LEU A 36 -22.30 -2.89 1.28
CA LEU A 36 -22.89 -4.12 1.79
C LEU A 36 -24.05 -3.81 2.74
N ALA A 37 -23.94 -2.76 3.54
CA ALA A 37 -25.01 -2.36 4.45
C ALA A 37 -26.21 -1.79 3.71
N ALA A 38 -25.98 -1.09 2.61
CA ALA A 38 -27.05 -0.47 1.81
C ALA A 38 -27.87 -1.49 1.04
N GLY A 39 -27.23 -2.60 0.61
CA GLY A 39 -27.88 -3.59 -0.24
C GLY A 39 -28.07 -3.10 -1.68
N GLY A 40 -28.87 -3.82 -2.47
CA GLY A 40 -29.18 -3.43 -3.83
C GLY A 40 -28.18 -3.92 -4.85
N GLU A 41 -28.18 -3.31 -6.04
CA GLU A 41 -27.29 -3.71 -7.13
C GLU A 41 -25.93 -3.05 -6.97
N ILE A 42 -25.03 -3.76 -6.32
CA ILE A 42 -23.71 -3.27 -6.00
C ILE A 42 -22.59 -4.08 -6.68
N GLY A 43 -22.96 -5.10 -7.48
CA GLY A 43 -21.99 -6.08 -8.00
C GLY A 43 -20.82 -5.45 -8.74
N LYS A 44 -21.09 -4.58 -9.72
CA LYS A 44 -20.04 -3.96 -10.52
C LYS A 44 -19.14 -3.05 -9.69
N ARG A 45 -19.74 -2.28 -8.78
CA ARG A 45 -19.00 -1.40 -7.90
C ARG A 45 -18.13 -2.19 -6.94
N LEU A 46 -18.68 -3.27 -6.40
CA LEU A 46 -17.96 -4.15 -5.49
C LEU A 46 -16.80 -4.84 -6.21
N ASP A 47 -17.02 -5.33 -7.44
CA ASP A 47 -15.96 -5.93 -8.23
C ASP A 47 -14.83 -4.95 -8.48
N PHE A 48 -15.16 -3.71 -8.84
CA PHE A 48 -14.16 -2.66 -9.03
C PHE A 48 -13.35 -2.43 -7.77
N LEU A 49 -14.01 -2.33 -6.62
CA LEU A 49 -13.33 -2.09 -5.35
C LEU A 49 -12.44 -3.25 -4.95
N ILE A 50 -12.89 -4.49 -5.20
CA ILE A 50 -12.08 -5.68 -4.93
C ILE A 50 -10.82 -5.68 -5.78
N GLN A 51 -10.93 -5.34 -7.06
CA GLN A 51 -9.77 -5.25 -7.95
C GLN A 51 -8.79 -4.17 -7.48
N GLU A 52 -9.32 -3.03 -7.04
CA GLU A 52 -8.47 -1.97 -6.49
C GLU A 52 -7.77 -2.42 -5.22
N LEU A 53 -8.47 -3.15 -4.34
CA LEU A 53 -7.87 -3.70 -3.13
C LEU A 53 -6.74 -4.65 -3.46
N GLN A 54 -6.94 -5.54 -4.44
CA GLN A 54 -5.91 -6.48 -4.86
C GLN A 54 -4.69 -5.76 -5.41
N ARG A 55 -4.93 -4.72 -6.22
CA ARG A 55 -3.85 -3.93 -6.79
C ARG A 55 -3.06 -3.23 -5.68
N GLU A 56 -3.76 -2.60 -4.75
CA GLU A 56 -3.13 -1.91 -3.64
C GLU A 56 -2.37 -2.86 -2.73
N ALA A 57 -2.92 -4.05 -2.47
CA ALA A 57 -2.25 -5.05 -1.65
C ALA A 57 -0.96 -5.53 -2.33
N ASN A 58 -0.99 -5.77 -3.64
CA ASN A 58 0.20 -6.17 -4.39
C ASN A 58 1.26 -5.07 -4.38
N THR A 59 0.86 -3.83 -4.55
CA THR A 59 1.77 -2.69 -4.51
C THR A 59 2.40 -2.54 -3.13
N LEU A 60 1.59 -2.67 -2.07
CA LEU A 60 2.08 -2.62 -0.70
C LEU A 60 3.06 -3.75 -0.42
N GLY A 61 2.76 -4.96 -0.90
CA GLY A 61 3.66 -6.10 -0.76
C GLY A 61 5.02 -5.85 -1.41
N SER A 62 5.02 -5.32 -2.63
CA SER A 62 6.25 -4.98 -3.34
C SER A 62 7.04 -3.90 -2.61
N LYS A 63 6.37 -2.87 -2.11
CA LYS A 63 7.04 -1.77 -1.39
C LYS A 63 7.58 -2.23 -0.05
N SER A 64 6.85 -3.11 0.64
CA SER A 64 7.34 -3.69 1.89
C SER A 64 8.60 -4.52 1.68
N ALA A 65 8.65 -5.32 0.61
CA ALA A 65 9.84 -6.09 0.25
C ALA A 65 11.01 -5.16 -0.07
N ALA A 66 10.76 -4.07 -0.80
CA ALA A 66 11.79 -3.10 -1.13
C ALA A 66 12.34 -2.41 0.12
N LEU A 67 11.46 -2.08 1.09
CA LEU A 67 11.88 -1.51 2.37
C LEU A 67 12.77 -2.48 3.14
N GLU A 68 12.41 -3.76 3.16
CA GLU A 68 13.18 -4.78 3.86
C GLU A 68 14.57 -4.92 3.26
N LEU A 69 14.67 -4.97 1.92
CA LEU A 69 15.96 -5.04 1.23
C LEU A 69 16.81 -3.81 1.52
N THR A 70 16.20 -2.63 1.50
CA THR A 70 16.91 -1.38 1.78
C THR A 70 17.44 -1.37 3.22
N ARG A 71 16.61 -1.81 4.18
CA ARG A 71 17.01 -1.90 5.58
C ARG A 71 18.20 -2.82 5.76
N ILE A 72 18.15 -3.99 5.16
CA ILE A 72 19.25 -4.96 5.23
C ILE A 72 20.52 -4.36 4.64
N SER A 73 20.41 -3.71 3.49
CA SER A 73 21.55 -3.07 2.84
C SER A 73 22.20 -2.01 3.71
N VAL A 74 21.40 -1.20 4.39
CA VAL A 74 21.90 -0.16 5.31
C VAL A 74 22.57 -0.78 6.53
N GLU A 75 21.96 -1.82 7.10
CA GLU A 75 22.51 -2.48 8.30
C GLU A 75 23.80 -3.22 8.03
N MET A 76 24.00 -3.72 6.84
CA MET A 76 25.22 -4.45 6.48
C MET A 76 26.43 -3.53 6.28
N LYS A 77 26.24 -2.27 6.25
CA LYS A 77 27.32 -1.28 6.13
C LYS A 77 27.66 -0.60 7.45
#